data_a8039aef1d2748b462ceae2b570aed1c
#
_entry.id   a8039aef1d2748b462ceae2b570aed1c
#
_cell.length_a   1.000
_cell.length_b   1.000
_cell.length_c   1.000
_cell.angle_alpha   90.00
_cell.angle_beta   90.00
_cell.angle_gamma   90.00
#
_symmetry.space_group_name_H-M   'P 1'
#
loop_
_entity.id
_entity.type
_entity.pdbx_description
1 polymer ?
#
loop_
_entity_poly.entity_id
_entity_poly.type
_entity_poly.pdbx_seq_one_letter_code
_entity_poly.pdbx_strand_id
1 'polypeptide(L)'
;MAKLGVITDGISLDLEHALRVMQKNGLNQAELQFLGDKEVGDLSADELMKTKQLVDQYDMQVSCISRHNFAGLGVHEVTVGDTNYNHHMDKLKQCIGMAQQFNAPLVRIMSFRKEMVLFGEYGAEKWNVSAGAWEKLV
;
A
#
# COMPACT_ATOMS: atom_id res chain seq x y z
N MET A 1 8.75 -4.36 -23.46
CA MET A 1 7.28 -4.40 -23.61
C MET A 1 6.66 -4.06 -22.25
N ALA A 2 5.66 -3.17 -22.18
CA ALA A 2 4.99 -2.86 -20.92
C ALA A 2 4.17 -4.06 -20.45
N LYS A 3 4.18 -4.35 -19.14
CA LYS A 3 3.33 -5.36 -18.52
C LYS A 3 2.09 -4.66 -17.95
N LEU A 4 0.93 -5.26 -18.12
CA LEU A 4 -0.32 -4.76 -17.55
C LEU A 4 -0.64 -5.54 -16.28
N GLY A 5 -0.85 -4.83 -15.18
CA GLY A 5 -1.23 -5.37 -13.89
C GLY A 5 -2.50 -4.76 -13.35
N VAL A 6 -3.09 -5.40 -12.35
CA VAL A 6 -4.33 -4.97 -11.71
C VAL A 6 -4.20 -5.10 -10.20
N ILE A 7 -4.77 -4.13 -9.47
CA ILE A 7 -4.98 -4.24 -8.02
C ILE A 7 -6.11 -5.24 -7.79
N THR A 8 -5.84 -6.33 -7.08
CA THR A 8 -6.74 -7.48 -6.96
C THR A 8 -8.06 -7.15 -6.30
N ASP A 9 -8.07 -6.33 -5.26
CA ASP A 9 -9.29 -5.91 -4.55
C ASP A 9 -10.17 -4.95 -5.36
N GLY A 10 -9.64 -4.33 -6.40
CA GLY A 10 -10.44 -3.65 -7.42
C GLY A 10 -11.35 -4.58 -8.23
N ILE A 11 -11.05 -5.88 -8.25
CA ILE A 11 -11.90 -6.92 -8.83
C ILE A 11 -12.77 -7.56 -7.74
N SER A 12 -12.14 -8.03 -6.66
CA SER A 12 -12.81 -8.68 -5.54
C SER A 12 -11.93 -8.73 -4.31
N LEU A 13 -12.53 -8.60 -3.12
CA LEU A 13 -11.85 -8.89 -1.85
C LEU A 13 -11.53 -10.38 -1.67
N ASP A 14 -12.26 -11.27 -2.36
CA ASP A 14 -11.90 -12.68 -2.48
C ASP A 14 -10.77 -12.82 -3.50
N LEU A 15 -9.57 -13.08 -2.99
CA LEU A 15 -8.36 -13.18 -3.80
C LEU A 15 -8.48 -14.25 -4.88
N GLU A 16 -9.00 -15.44 -4.56
CA GLU A 16 -9.12 -16.52 -5.52
C GLU A 16 -10.03 -16.12 -6.69
N HIS A 17 -11.15 -15.46 -6.38
CA HIS A 17 -12.03 -14.91 -7.40
C HIS A 17 -11.32 -13.88 -8.27
N ALA A 18 -10.58 -12.95 -7.67
CA ALA A 18 -9.84 -11.92 -8.39
C ALA A 18 -8.82 -12.55 -9.36
N LEU A 19 -7.99 -13.48 -8.86
CA LEU A 19 -6.97 -14.15 -9.67
C LEU A 19 -7.57 -14.96 -10.83
N ARG A 20 -8.69 -15.63 -10.60
CA ARG A 20 -9.43 -16.35 -11.65
C ARG A 20 -9.95 -15.41 -12.74
N VAL A 21 -10.47 -14.24 -12.37
CA VAL A 21 -10.91 -13.22 -13.34
C VAL A 21 -9.72 -12.68 -14.12
N MET A 22 -8.60 -12.42 -13.46
CA MET A 22 -7.36 -11.96 -14.11
C MET A 22 -6.87 -12.99 -15.13
N GLN A 23 -6.74 -14.26 -14.73
CA GLN A 23 -6.30 -15.35 -15.59
C GLN A 23 -7.18 -15.50 -16.83
N LYS A 24 -8.52 -15.45 -16.65
CA LYS A 24 -9.49 -15.51 -17.75
C LYS A 24 -9.30 -14.37 -18.76
N ASN A 25 -8.80 -13.23 -18.34
CA ASN A 25 -8.56 -12.07 -19.20
C ASN A 25 -7.08 -11.93 -19.64
N GLY A 26 -6.26 -12.95 -19.44
CA GLY A 26 -4.84 -12.94 -19.86
C GLY A 26 -3.95 -12.02 -19.06
N LEU A 27 -4.36 -11.62 -17.85
CA LEU A 27 -3.58 -10.79 -16.94
C LEU A 27 -2.82 -11.68 -15.95
N ASN A 28 -1.53 -11.42 -15.76
CA ASN A 28 -0.69 -12.19 -14.85
C ASN A 28 0.14 -11.33 -13.88
N GLN A 29 -0.09 -10.03 -13.83
CA GLN A 29 0.58 -9.13 -12.90
C GLN A 29 -0.41 -8.65 -11.85
N ALA A 30 -0.27 -9.14 -10.62
CA ALA A 30 -1.15 -8.79 -9.50
C ALA A 30 -0.49 -7.74 -8.60
N GLU A 31 -1.22 -6.69 -8.26
CA GLU A 31 -0.88 -5.79 -7.16
C GLU A 31 -1.78 -6.18 -5.97
N LEU A 32 -1.17 -6.51 -4.83
CA LEU A 32 -1.88 -6.94 -3.63
C LEU A 32 -2.03 -5.77 -2.67
N GLN A 33 -3.25 -5.47 -2.26
CA GLN A 33 -3.57 -4.40 -1.30
C GLN A 33 -4.48 -4.91 -0.18
N PHE A 34 -5.75 -5.19 -0.46
CA PHE A 34 -6.67 -5.83 0.48
C PHE A 34 -6.88 -7.29 0.11
N LEU A 35 -6.88 -8.14 1.13
CA LEU A 35 -7.11 -9.59 1.03
C LEU A 35 -8.17 -9.95 2.06
N GLY A 36 -9.41 -10.11 1.62
CA GLY A 36 -10.57 -10.17 2.49
C GLY A 36 -10.78 -8.84 3.21
N ASP A 37 -10.85 -8.91 4.51
CA ASP A 37 -11.02 -7.75 5.41
C ASP A 37 -9.70 -7.13 5.90
N LYS A 38 -8.55 -7.64 5.45
CA LYS A 38 -7.23 -7.22 5.91
C LYS A 38 -6.43 -6.53 4.81
N GLU A 39 -5.73 -5.50 5.18
CA GLU A 39 -4.74 -4.88 4.33
C GLU A 39 -3.39 -5.62 4.43
N VAL A 40 -2.62 -5.67 3.36
CA VAL A 40 -1.27 -6.27 3.35
C VAL A 40 -0.42 -5.70 4.49
N GLY A 41 0.40 -6.55 5.13
CA GLY A 41 1.12 -6.22 6.35
C GLY A 41 0.32 -6.48 7.64
N ASP A 42 -0.96 -6.89 7.56
CA ASP A 42 -1.77 -7.33 8.70
C ASP A 42 -2.09 -8.82 8.66
N LEU A 43 -1.59 -9.52 7.65
CA LEU A 43 -1.80 -10.95 7.49
C LEU A 43 -1.00 -11.76 8.52
N SER A 44 -1.62 -12.79 9.06
CA SER A 44 -0.92 -13.83 9.82
C SER A 44 -0.03 -14.68 8.89
N ALA A 45 0.87 -15.45 9.49
CA ALA A 45 1.75 -16.35 8.74
C ALA A 45 0.95 -17.37 7.88
N ASP A 46 -0.16 -17.89 8.43
CA ASP A 46 -1.01 -18.85 7.71
C ASP A 46 -1.76 -18.21 6.54
N GLU A 47 -2.24 -16.97 6.72
CA GLU A 47 -2.90 -16.21 5.64
C GLU A 47 -1.90 -15.85 4.55
N LEU A 48 -0.68 -15.48 4.92
CA LEU A 48 0.39 -15.18 3.98
C LEU A 48 0.76 -16.42 3.15
N MET A 49 0.86 -17.57 3.80
CA MET A 49 1.13 -18.85 3.13
C MET A 49 -0.01 -19.23 2.16
N LYS A 50 -1.27 -19.11 2.58
CA LYS A 50 -2.43 -19.36 1.71
C LYS A 50 -2.46 -18.39 0.52
N THR A 51 -2.19 -17.12 0.75
CA THR A 51 -2.09 -16.12 -0.30
C THR A 51 -1.04 -16.51 -1.33
N LYS A 52 0.14 -16.94 -0.87
CA LYS A 52 1.21 -17.39 -1.76
C LYS A 52 0.81 -18.63 -2.57
N GLN A 53 0.17 -19.61 -1.94
CA GLN A 53 -0.34 -20.79 -2.64
C GLN A 53 -1.32 -20.43 -3.75
N LEU A 54 -2.24 -19.50 -3.51
CA LEU A 54 -3.18 -19.03 -4.54
C LEU A 54 -2.46 -18.32 -5.68
N VAL A 55 -1.54 -17.42 -5.38
CA VAL A 55 -0.74 -16.71 -6.39
C VAL A 55 0.02 -17.71 -7.29
N ASP A 56 0.66 -18.71 -6.68
CA ASP A 56 1.40 -19.75 -7.39
C ASP A 56 0.45 -20.65 -8.21
N GLN A 57 -0.71 -21.04 -7.65
CA GLN A 57 -1.72 -21.87 -8.32
C GLN A 57 -2.28 -21.24 -9.58
N TYR A 58 -2.46 -19.92 -9.61
CA TYR A 58 -2.97 -19.18 -10.76
C TYR A 58 -1.87 -18.64 -11.69
N ASP A 59 -0.60 -19.02 -11.46
CA ASP A 59 0.57 -18.55 -12.22
C ASP A 59 0.66 -17.02 -12.32
N MET A 60 0.39 -16.36 -11.19
CA MET A 60 0.46 -14.91 -11.10
C MET A 60 1.81 -14.44 -10.60
N GLN A 61 2.26 -13.31 -11.11
CA GLN A 61 3.41 -12.57 -10.59
C GLN A 61 2.92 -11.40 -9.75
N VAL A 62 3.44 -11.26 -8.54
CA VAL A 62 3.12 -10.08 -7.73
C VAL A 62 4.02 -8.93 -8.17
N SER A 63 3.42 -7.92 -8.76
CA SER A 63 4.14 -6.73 -9.26
C SER A 63 4.38 -5.69 -8.18
N CYS A 64 3.52 -5.63 -7.18
CA CYS A 64 3.58 -4.64 -6.11
C CYS A 64 2.82 -5.11 -4.87
N ILE A 65 3.36 -4.80 -3.71
CA ILE A 65 2.66 -4.85 -2.42
C ILE A 65 2.26 -3.41 -2.08
N SER A 66 0.97 -3.14 -1.95
CA SER A 66 0.42 -1.80 -1.79
C SER A 66 -0.27 -1.64 -0.45
N ARG A 67 0.13 -0.62 0.32
CA ARG A 67 -0.53 -0.30 1.58
C ARG A 67 -0.76 1.20 1.71
N HIS A 68 -1.82 1.57 2.42
CA HIS A 68 -2.14 2.96 2.77
C HIS A 68 -1.25 3.50 3.90
N ASN A 69 0.05 3.16 3.88
CA ASN A 69 0.99 3.74 4.83
C ASN A 69 0.96 5.26 4.72
N PHE A 70 0.85 5.94 5.86
CA PHE A 70 0.77 7.39 6.01
C PHE A 70 -0.46 8.05 5.37
N ALA A 71 -1.34 7.29 4.71
CA ALA A 71 -2.56 7.84 4.13
C ALA A 71 -3.46 8.46 5.19
N GLY A 72 -3.99 9.64 4.89
CA GLY A 72 -4.91 10.35 5.77
C GLY A 72 -4.27 11.12 6.92
N LEU A 73 -2.98 10.94 7.20
CA LEU A 73 -2.26 11.72 8.20
C LEU A 73 -1.86 13.08 7.63
N GLY A 74 -2.20 14.15 8.34
CA GLY A 74 -1.70 15.49 8.03
C GLY A 74 -0.21 15.59 8.34
N VAL A 75 0.53 16.28 7.50
CA VAL A 75 1.98 16.45 7.68
C VAL A 75 2.38 17.10 9.01
N HIS A 76 1.47 17.87 9.59
CA HIS A 76 1.65 18.53 10.91
C HIS A 76 1.13 17.68 12.09
N GLU A 77 0.40 16.59 11.81
CA GLU A 77 -0.16 15.69 12.83
C GLU A 77 0.80 14.57 13.24
N VAL A 78 1.92 14.46 12.54
CA VAL A 78 2.90 13.38 12.71
C VAL A 78 4.31 13.96 12.88
N THR A 79 5.04 13.41 13.83
CA THR A 79 6.46 13.72 14.04
C THR A 79 7.27 12.43 13.85
N VAL A 80 8.43 12.54 13.21
CA VAL A 80 9.35 11.40 13.05
C VAL A 80 9.68 10.82 14.42
N GLY A 81 9.40 9.53 14.58
CA GLY A 81 9.65 8.79 15.81
C GLY A 81 8.48 8.79 16.81
N ASP A 82 7.37 9.48 16.54
CA ASP A 82 6.18 9.36 17.37
C ASP A 82 5.48 7.99 17.17
N THR A 83 4.46 7.73 17.97
CA THR A 83 3.73 6.46 17.95
C THR A 83 3.07 6.19 16.59
N ASN A 84 2.45 7.19 15.97
CA ASN A 84 1.79 7.05 14.68
C ASN A 84 2.80 6.79 13.56
N TYR A 85 3.89 7.58 13.53
CA TYR A 85 4.97 7.36 12.57
C TYR A 85 5.56 5.96 12.68
N ASN A 86 5.91 5.54 13.91
CA ASN A 86 6.51 4.22 14.15
C ASN A 86 5.56 3.08 13.78
N HIS A 87 4.25 3.22 14.06
CA HIS A 87 3.25 2.25 13.63
C HIS A 87 3.27 2.06 12.10
N HIS A 88 3.25 3.14 11.33
CA HIS A 88 3.31 3.06 9.87
C HIS A 88 4.65 2.51 9.36
N MET A 89 5.77 2.85 10.02
CA MET A 89 7.09 2.28 9.70
C MET A 89 7.15 0.78 9.94
N ASP A 90 6.54 0.28 11.01
CA ASP A 90 6.49 -1.15 11.28
C ASP A 90 5.63 -1.89 10.25
N LYS A 91 4.50 -1.30 9.83
CA LYS A 91 3.69 -1.83 8.73
C LYS A 91 4.45 -1.84 7.40
N LEU A 92 5.22 -0.80 7.13
CA LEU A 92 6.08 -0.76 5.93
C LEU A 92 7.12 -1.89 5.95
N LYS A 93 7.78 -2.15 7.09
CA LYS A 93 8.72 -3.28 7.23
C LYS A 93 8.04 -4.63 6.96
N GLN A 94 6.80 -4.81 7.45
CA GLN A 94 6.01 -6.02 7.18
C GLN A 94 5.70 -6.16 5.68
N CYS A 95 5.32 -5.07 5.01
CA CYS A 95 5.09 -5.06 3.56
C CYS A 95 6.37 -5.38 2.77
N ILE A 96 7.53 -4.88 3.19
CA ILE A 96 8.83 -5.21 2.57
C ILE A 96 9.14 -6.70 2.74
N GLY A 97 8.92 -7.26 3.93
CA GLY A 97 9.08 -8.70 4.17
C GLY A 97 8.13 -9.55 3.30
N MET A 98 6.89 -9.11 3.13
CA MET A 98 5.95 -9.74 2.21
C MET A 98 6.42 -9.64 0.76
N ALA A 99 6.87 -8.48 0.30
CA ALA A 99 7.38 -8.29 -1.06
C ALA A 99 8.54 -9.25 -1.36
N GLN A 100 9.47 -9.44 -0.41
CA GLN A 100 10.56 -10.41 -0.54
C GLN A 100 10.05 -11.85 -0.71
N GLN A 101 9.05 -12.26 0.06
CA GLN A 101 8.47 -13.62 -0.02
C GLN A 101 7.75 -13.88 -1.36
N PHE A 102 7.17 -12.85 -1.96
CA PHE A 102 6.47 -12.92 -3.24
C PHE A 102 7.34 -12.56 -4.44
N ASN A 103 8.63 -12.26 -4.24
CA ASN A 103 9.52 -11.71 -5.26
C ASN A 103 8.94 -10.47 -5.95
N ALA A 104 8.15 -9.68 -5.22
CA ALA A 104 7.58 -8.45 -5.72
C ALA A 104 8.65 -7.35 -5.77
N PRO A 105 8.84 -6.68 -6.90
CA PRO A 105 9.91 -5.67 -7.04
C PRO A 105 9.57 -4.34 -6.36
N LEU A 106 8.31 -4.12 -5.99
CA LEU A 106 7.85 -2.83 -5.51
C LEU A 106 7.01 -2.97 -4.24
N VAL A 107 7.17 -2.01 -3.35
CA VAL A 107 6.24 -1.71 -2.26
C VAL A 107 5.74 -0.29 -2.46
N ARG A 108 4.43 -0.12 -2.61
CA ARG A 108 3.79 1.19 -2.71
C ARG A 108 3.42 1.70 -1.34
N ILE A 109 3.78 2.92 -1.07
CA ILE A 109 3.32 3.69 0.09
C ILE A 109 2.52 4.89 -0.38
N MET A 110 1.70 5.44 0.52
CA MET A 110 1.03 6.72 0.31
C MET A 110 1.86 7.84 0.90
N SER A 111 1.61 9.05 0.49
CA SER A 111 2.18 10.24 1.09
C SER A 111 1.27 10.79 2.18
N PHE A 112 1.83 11.62 3.05
CA PHE A 112 1.07 12.39 4.01
C PHE A 112 0.06 13.29 3.30
N ARG A 113 -1.09 13.50 3.95
CA ARG A 113 -2.08 14.44 3.45
C ARG A 113 -1.56 15.87 3.56
N LYS A 114 -1.47 16.54 2.44
CA LYS A 114 -1.28 17.98 2.40
C LYS A 114 -2.59 18.67 2.75
N GLU A 115 -2.56 19.65 3.63
CA GLU A 115 -3.74 20.47 3.89
C GLU A 115 -4.21 21.10 2.58
N MET A 116 -5.50 20.94 2.28
CA MET A 116 -6.11 21.68 1.19
C MET A 116 -6.24 23.13 1.63
N VAL A 117 -5.55 24.01 0.92
CA VAL A 117 -5.77 25.45 1.05
C VAL A 117 -7.12 25.76 0.39
N LEU A 118 -8.18 25.73 1.20
CA LEU A 118 -9.45 26.27 0.79
C LEU A 118 -9.39 27.79 0.96
N PHE A 119 -9.95 28.51 -0.04
CA PHE A 119 -9.93 29.97 -0.16
C PHE A 119 -10.06 30.71 1.20
N GLY A 120 -9.03 31.46 1.56
CA GLY A 120 -9.08 32.50 2.60
C GLY A 120 -8.78 32.09 4.04
N GLU A 121 -8.80 30.81 4.41
CA GLU A 121 -8.55 30.38 5.79
C GLU A 121 -7.09 30.02 6.10
N TYR A 122 -6.28 29.78 5.09
CA TYR A 122 -4.90 29.35 5.25
C TYR A 122 -3.95 30.32 4.56
N GLY A 123 -3.35 31.19 5.35
CA GLY A 123 -2.31 32.11 4.86
C GLY A 123 -1.04 31.39 4.42
N ALA A 124 -0.18 32.12 3.72
CA ALA A 124 1.12 31.63 3.25
C ALA A 124 2.01 31.07 4.40
N GLU A 125 1.84 31.55 5.61
CA GLU A 125 2.56 31.08 6.81
C GLU A 125 2.22 29.64 7.17
N LYS A 126 0.94 29.25 7.13
CA LYS A 126 0.51 27.87 7.39
C LYS A 126 1.02 26.91 6.29
N TRP A 127 1.04 27.37 5.07
CA TRP A 127 1.63 26.65 3.96
C TRP A 127 3.12 26.38 4.14
N ASN A 128 3.88 27.39 4.58
CA ASN A 128 5.30 27.27 4.83
C ASN A 128 5.61 26.32 6.00
N VAL A 129 4.78 26.31 7.04
CA VAL A 129 4.90 25.37 8.16
C VAL A 129 4.67 23.93 7.68
N SER A 130 3.64 23.69 6.88
CA SER A 130 3.37 22.38 6.32
C SER A 130 4.47 21.89 5.38
N ALA A 131 5.03 22.80 4.55
CA ALA A 131 6.17 22.48 3.69
C ALA A 131 7.43 22.13 4.51
N GLY A 132 7.73 22.88 5.55
CA GLY A 132 8.86 22.60 6.42
C GLY A 132 8.72 21.33 7.25
N ALA A 133 7.50 20.94 7.62
CA ALA A 133 7.22 19.67 8.26
C ALA A 133 7.39 18.50 7.28
N TRP A 134 6.98 18.68 6.03
CA TRP A 134 7.15 17.70 4.96
C TRP A 134 8.60 17.35 4.70
N GLU A 135 9.49 18.34 4.65
CA GLU A 135 10.94 18.14 4.45
C GLU A 135 11.57 17.28 5.56
N LYS A 136 11.01 17.28 6.77
CA LYS A 136 11.50 16.49 7.89
C LYS A 136 10.99 15.04 7.86
N LEU A 137 9.89 14.77 7.14
CA LEU A 137 9.26 13.45 7.09
C LEU A 137 9.71 12.63 5.86
N VAL A 138 10.21 13.28 4.84
CA VAL A 138 10.74 12.68 3.61
C VAL A 138 12.24 12.49 3.72
#